data_43059f3c366becbcb5034de063b14991
#
_entry.id   43059f3c366becbcb5034de063b14991
#
_cell.length_a   1.000
_cell.length_b   1.000
_cell.length_c   1.000
_cell.angle_alpha   90.00
_cell.angle_beta   90.00
_cell.angle_gamma   90.00
#
_symmetry.space_group_name_H-M   'P 1'
#
loop_
_entity.id
_entity.type
_entity.pdbx_description
1 polymer ?
#
loop_
_entity_poly.entity_id
_entity_poly.type
_entity_poly.pdbx_seq_one_letter_code
_entity_poly.pdbx_strand_id
1 'polypeptide(L)'
;MELQLSETQALIRDTARKFAREVVAPRARATDREERVPADLYAQMGELGLLGVNLPLELGGAAAGAVSYALAMAEISAACASTSVGMAVTNMCGELINAFGTDAQRKTYVTRLATGEAVAGAFE
;
A
#
# COMPACT_ATOMS: atom_id res chain seq x y z
N MET A 1 -9.66 26.71 -2.61
CA MET A 1 -9.29 25.28 -2.53
C MET A 1 -8.59 24.90 -3.83
N GLU A 2 -7.39 24.36 -3.73
CA GLU A 2 -6.63 23.89 -4.89
C GLU A 2 -7.11 22.47 -5.25
N LEU A 3 -7.60 22.29 -6.47
CA LEU A 3 -8.08 21.00 -6.97
C LEU A 3 -7.07 20.31 -7.91
N GLN A 4 -5.97 20.99 -8.20
CA GLN A 4 -4.91 20.40 -9.01
C GLN A 4 -4.03 19.50 -8.14
N LEU A 5 -3.69 18.33 -8.67
CA LEU A 5 -2.78 17.41 -8.00
C LEU A 5 -1.35 17.97 -8.06
N SER A 6 -0.61 17.82 -6.97
CA SER A 6 0.84 18.04 -6.98
C SER A 6 1.54 16.99 -7.85
N GLU A 7 2.79 17.25 -8.23
CA GLU A 7 3.59 16.28 -8.99
C GLU A 7 3.70 14.93 -8.28
N THR A 8 3.93 14.94 -6.96
CA THR A 8 3.99 13.72 -6.14
C THR A 8 2.66 12.97 -6.15
N GLN A 9 1.54 13.68 -5.97
CA GLN A 9 0.20 13.08 -6.00
C GLN A 9 -0.12 12.45 -7.36
N ALA A 10 0.21 13.15 -8.44
CA ALA A 10 0.04 12.64 -9.79
C ALA A 10 0.92 11.41 -10.05
N LEU A 11 2.18 11.43 -9.62
CA LEU A 11 3.11 10.31 -9.75
C LEU A 11 2.60 9.05 -9.02
N ILE A 12 2.18 9.19 -7.77
CA ILE A 12 1.64 8.07 -6.98
C ILE A 12 0.37 7.50 -7.63
N ARG A 13 -0.56 8.36 -8.05
CA ARG A 13 -1.77 7.93 -8.78
C ARG A 13 -1.41 7.14 -10.03
N ASP A 14 -0.53 7.67 -10.86
CA ASP A 14 -0.20 7.08 -12.15
C ASP A 14 0.57 5.76 -11.98
N THR A 15 1.44 5.68 -10.98
CA THR A 15 2.13 4.44 -10.58
C THR A 15 1.12 3.37 -10.15
N ALA A 16 0.21 3.73 -9.24
CA ALA A 16 -0.84 2.81 -8.78
C ALA A 16 -1.76 2.37 -9.91
N ARG A 17 -2.16 3.30 -10.80
CA ARG A 17 -3.00 3.02 -11.96
C ARG A 17 -2.35 2.03 -12.91
N LYS A 18 -1.08 2.24 -13.24
CA LYS A 18 -0.33 1.34 -14.10
C LYS A 18 -0.26 -0.06 -13.51
N PHE A 19 0.16 -0.16 -12.26
CA PHE A 19 0.23 -1.43 -11.54
C PHE A 19 -1.14 -2.12 -11.44
N ALA A 20 -2.19 -1.38 -11.10
CA ALA A 20 -3.56 -1.88 -11.03
C ALA A 20 -4.02 -2.51 -12.34
N ARG A 21 -3.78 -1.83 -13.47
CA ARG A 21 -4.23 -2.28 -14.80
C ARG A 21 -3.41 -3.43 -15.36
N GLU A 22 -2.09 -3.36 -15.20
CA GLU A 22 -1.17 -4.30 -15.83
C GLU A 22 -0.92 -5.57 -15.00
N VAL A 23 -1.01 -5.48 -13.67
CA VAL A 23 -0.64 -6.57 -12.77
C VAL A 23 -1.82 -7.06 -11.92
N VAL A 24 -2.58 -6.18 -11.29
CA VAL A 24 -3.65 -6.56 -10.37
C VAL A 24 -4.91 -7.03 -11.11
N ALA A 25 -5.42 -6.25 -12.05
CA ALA A 25 -6.66 -6.55 -12.76
C ALA A 25 -6.64 -7.91 -13.50
N PRO A 26 -5.56 -8.30 -14.19
CA PRO A 26 -5.50 -9.60 -14.85
C PRO A 26 -5.60 -10.78 -13.89
N ARG A 27 -5.21 -10.59 -12.63
CA ARG A 27 -5.22 -11.63 -11.57
C ARG A 27 -6.46 -11.61 -10.68
N ALA A 28 -7.33 -10.61 -10.80
CA ALA A 28 -8.45 -10.39 -9.87
C ALA A 28 -9.40 -11.60 -9.81
N ARG A 29 -9.73 -12.21 -10.96
CA ARG A 29 -10.60 -13.40 -11.00
C ARG A 29 -9.97 -14.64 -10.35
N ALA A 30 -8.67 -14.82 -10.50
CA ALA A 30 -7.96 -15.92 -9.85
C ALA A 30 -7.87 -15.69 -8.34
N THR A 31 -7.60 -14.47 -7.91
CA THR A 31 -7.60 -14.07 -6.51
C THR A 31 -8.93 -14.36 -5.83
N ASP A 32 -10.04 -14.01 -6.49
CA ASP A 32 -11.39 -14.28 -5.99
C ASP A 32 -11.67 -15.78 -5.88
N ARG A 33 -11.39 -16.54 -6.94
CA ARG A 33 -11.63 -17.98 -6.99
C ARG A 33 -10.79 -18.77 -5.99
N GLU A 34 -9.54 -18.36 -5.78
CA GLU A 34 -8.60 -19.01 -4.88
C GLU A 34 -8.68 -18.50 -3.45
N GLU A 35 -9.54 -17.50 -3.20
CA GLU A 35 -9.74 -16.84 -1.89
C GLU A 35 -8.42 -16.38 -1.26
N ARG A 36 -7.46 -15.98 -2.09
CA ARG A 36 -6.13 -15.56 -1.65
C ARG A 36 -5.49 -14.56 -2.60
N VAL A 37 -4.98 -13.47 -2.03
CA VAL A 37 -4.11 -12.54 -2.77
C VAL A 37 -2.70 -13.14 -2.85
N PRO A 38 -2.10 -13.26 -4.05
CA PRO A 38 -0.74 -13.76 -4.19
C PRO A 38 0.28 -12.88 -3.46
N ALA A 39 1.20 -13.51 -2.73
CA ALA A 39 2.21 -12.80 -1.94
C ALA A 39 3.12 -11.90 -2.80
N ASP A 40 3.40 -12.28 -4.04
CA ASP A 40 4.20 -11.49 -4.97
C ASP A 40 3.55 -10.14 -5.36
N LEU A 41 2.22 -10.03 -5.29
CA LEU A 41 1.55 -8.74 -5.48
C LEU A 41 1.92 -7.75 -4.38
N TYR A 42 1.95 -8.19 -3.13
CA TYR A 42 2.34 -7.33 -2.01
C TYR A 42 3.82 -6.96 -2.05
N ALA A 43 4.70 -7.87 -2.43
CA ALA A 43 6.11 -7.56 -2.63
C ALA A 43 6.30 -6.46 -3.69
N GLN A 44 5.63 -6.58 -4.84
CA GLN A 44 5.66 -5.56 -5.90
C GLN A 44 5.06 -4.23 -5.43
N MET A 45 3.98 -4.25 -4.65
CA MET A 45 3.39 -3.05 -4.07
C MET A 45 4.35 -2.36 -3.09
N GLY A 46 5.11 -3.13 -2.31
CA GLY A 46 6.16 -2.62 -1.43
C GLY A 46 7.26 -1.91 -2.21
N GLU A 47 7.75 -2.52 -3.29
CA GLU A 47 8.75 -1.92 -4.19
C GLU A 47 8.28 -0.59 -4.80
N LEU A 48 6.98 -0.46 -5.06
CA LEU A 48 6.35 0.76 -5.57
C LEU A 48 6.00 1.79 -4.49
N GLY A 49 6.26 1.52 -3.21
CA GLY A 49 5.93 2.40 -2.09
C GLY A 49 4.45 2.42 -1.71
N LEU A 50 3.64 1.50 -2.24
CA LEU A 50 2.19 1.48 -2.03
C LEU A 50 1.77 0.89 -0.68
N LEU A 51 2.66 0.18 0.02
CA LEU A 51 2.40 -0.39 1.35
C LEU A 51 2.81 0.53 2.51
N GLY A 52 3.41 1.67 2.20
CA GLY A 52 3.84 2.66 3.20
C GLY A 52 3.70 4.08 2.68
N VAL A 53 2.56 4.41 2.05
CA VAL A 53 2.37 5.72 1.38
C VAL A 53 2.60 6.90 2.30
N ASN A 54 2.14 6.83 3.54
CA ASN A 54 2.28 7.89 4.55
C ASN A 54 3.43 7.66 5.54
N LEU A 55 4.08 6.51 5.47
CA LEU A 55 5.17 6.19 6.39
C LEU A 55 6.43 7.02 6.07
N PRO A 56 7.28 7.29 7.08
CA PRO A 56 8.51 8.05 6.90
C PRO A 56 9.48 7.38 5.92
N LEU A 57 10.23 8.20 5.18
CA LEU A 57 11.24 7.72 4.23
C LEU A 57 12.31 6.86 4.89
N GLU A 58 12.74 7.21 6.10
CA GLU A 58 13.75 6.48 6.87
C GLU A 58 13.30 5.07 7.31
N LEU A 59 11.98 4.80 7.27
CA LEU A 59 11.40 3.48 7.56
C LEU A 59 10.96 2.75 6.29
N GLY A 60 11.32 3.25 5.12
CA GLY A 60 10.98 2.64 3.84
C GLY A 60 9.65 3.09 3.25
N GLY A 61 9.00 4.10 3.84
CA GLY A 61 7.76 4.69 3.35
C GLY A 61 7.99 5.72 2.24
N ALA A 62 6.89 6.23 1.68
CA ALA A 62 6.90 7.22 0.62
C ALA A 62 6.69 8.67 1.11
N ALA A 63 6.23 8.86 2.34
CA ALA A 63 5.91 10.16 2.96
C ALA A 63 5.04 11.07 2.05
N ALA A 64 4.12 10.47 1.30
CA ALA A 64 3.42 11.13 0.20
C ALA A 64 2.09 11.80 0.58
N GLY A 65 1.61 11.60 1.79
CA GLY A 65 0.41 12.22 2.34
C GLY A 65 -0.91 11.53 2.02
N ALA A 66 -1.95 11.92 2.74
CA ALA A 66 -3.26 11.26 2.72
C ALA A 66 -3.97 11.32 1.36
N VAL A 67 -3.80 12.41 0.60
CA VAL A 67 -4.38 12.53 -0.75
C VAL A 67 -3.75 11.51 -1.69
N SER A 68 -2.42 11.37 -1.65
CA SER A 68 -1.71 10.34 -2.44
C SER A 68 -2.17 8.93 -2.09
N TYR A 69 -2.35 8.66 -0.79
CA TYR A 69 -2.89 7.39 -0.32
C TYR A 69 -4.30 7.12 -0.89
N ALA A 70 -5.21 8.10 -0.80
CA ALA A 70 -6.56 7.95 -1.33
C ALA A 70 -6.58 7.70 -2.85
N LEU A 71 -5.73 8.40 -3.60
CA LEU A 71 -5.58 8.20 -5.04
C LEU A 71 -5.08 6.79 -5.38
N ALA A 72 -4.05 6.32 -4.68
CA ALA A 72 -3.54 4.97 -4.87
C ALA A 72 -4.59 3.90 -4.52
N MET A 73 -5.27 4.07 -3.38
CA MET A 73 -6.36 3.18 -2.96
C MET A 73 -7.48 3.10 -4.01
N ALA A 74 -7.89 4.22 -4.58
CA ALA A 74 -8.93 4.24 -5.62
C ALA A 74 -8.53 3.40 -6.85
N GLU A 75 -7.30 3.51 -7.31
CA GLU A 75 -6.81 2.77 -8.48
C GLU A 75 -6.70 1.26 -8.21
N ILE A 76 -6.16 0.87 -7.06
CA ILE A 76 -6.03 -0.56 -6.70
C ILE A 76 -7.40 -1.19 -6.42
N SER A 77 -8.30 -0.48 -5.72
CA SER A 77 -9.65 -0.96 -5.43
C SER A 77 -10.48 -1.18 -6.69
N ALA A 78 -10.35 -0.32 -7.69
CA ALA A 78 -11.01 -0.48 -8.97
C ALA A 78 -10.58 -1.75 -9.72
N ALA A 79 -9.35 -2.21 -9.49
CA ALA A 79 -8.84 -3.44 -10.09
C ALA A 79 -9.20 -4.71 -9.29
N CYS A 80 -9.06 -4.66 -7.96
CA CYS A 80 -9.34 -5.79 -7.07
C CYS A 80 -9.55 -5.32 -5.63
N ALA A 81 -10.76 -5.47 -5.12
CA ALA A 81 -11.11 -5.08 -3.76
C ALA A 81 -10.30 -5.85 -2.70
N SER A 82 -10.12 -7.16 -2.85
CA SER A 82 -9.35 -7.99 -1.90
C SER A 82 -7.89 -7.53 -1.78
N THR A 83 -7.25 -7.21 -2.91
CA THR A 83 -5.89 -6.68 -2.93
C THR A 83 -5.82 -5.31 -2.23
N SER A 84 -6.81 -4.44 -2.45
CA SER A 84 -6.85 -3.13 -1.82
C SER A 84 -7.07 -3.20 -0.30
N VAL A 85 -7.84 -4.17 0.19
CA VAL A 85 -8.01 -4.39 1.64
C VAL A 85 -6.67 -4.73 2.30
N GLY A 86 -5.90 -5.65 1.72
CA GLY A 86 -4.57 -5.98 2.24
C GLY A 86 -3.61 -4.78 2.22
N MET A 87 -3.66 -3.96 1.17
CA MET A 87 -2.92 -2.69 1.10
C MET A 87 -3.35 -1.74 2.23
N ALA A 88 -4.66 -1.57 2.43
CA ALA A 88 -5.21 -0.66 3.45
C ALA A 88 -4.79 -1.08 4.86
N VAL A 89 -4.98 -2.36 5.20
CA VAL A 89 -4.64 -2.89 6.53
C VAL A 89 -3.13 -2.78 6.80
N THR A 90 -2.29 -3.06 5.79
CA THR A 90 -0.84 -2.95 5.93
C THR A 90 -0.39 -1.51 6.19
N ASN A 91 -0.90 -0.53 5.42
CA ASN A 91 -0.65 0.89 5.67
C ASN A 91 -1.13 1.32 7.06
N MET A 92 -2.37 0.95 7.43
CA MET A 92 -2.96 1.28 8.73
C MET A 92 -2.13 0.74 9.90
N CYS A 93 -1.70 -0.52 9.85
CA CYS A 93 -0.86 -1.11 10.89
C CYS A 93 0.51 -0.43 10.96
N GLY A 94 1.10 -0.13 9.81
CA GLY A 94 2.35 0.61 9.74
C GLY A 94 2.25 2.00 10.37
N GLU A 95 1.21 2.75 10.05
CA GLU A 95 0.95 4.07 10.64
C GLU A 95 0.70 4.00 12.15
N LEU A 96 -0.06 2.99 12.61
CA LEU A 96 -0.32 2.78 14.04
C LEU A 96 0.97 2.51 14.81
N ILE A 97 1.81 1.60 14.32
CA ILE A 97 3.09 1.28 14.95
C ILE A 97 4.04 2.49 14.89
N ASN A 98 4.04 3.22 13.78
CA ASN A 98 4.85 4.42 13.66
C ASN A 98 4.44 5.51 14.66
N ALA A 99 3.14 5.67 14.92
CA ALA A 99 2.62 6.68 15.83
C ALA A 99 2.81 6.33 17.31
N PHE A 100 2.65 5.07 17.68
CA PHE A 100 2.56 4.64 19.09
C PHE A 100 3.64 3.64 19.52
N GLY A 101 4.39 3.08 18.58
CA GLY A 101 5.44 2.11 18.87
C GLY A 101 6.72 2.76 19.39
N THR A 102 7.55 1.94 20.05
CA THR A 102 8.92 2.31 20.42
C THR A 102 9.80 2.41 19.17
N ASP A 103 10.98 3.02 19.29
CA ASP A 103 11.95 3.08 18.18
C ASP A 103 12.35 1.68 17.69
N ALA A 104 12.52 0.73 18.60
CA ALA A 104 12.82 -0.65 18.25
C ALA A 104 11.67 -1.31 17.48
N GLN A 105 10.43 -1.12 17.90
CA GLN A 105 9.25 -1.63 17.21
C GLN A 105 9.07 -1.00 15.83
N ARG A 106 9.24 0.32 15.71
CA ARG A 106 9.18 1.01 14.42
C ARG A 106 10.20 0.44 13.43
N LYS A 107 11.45 0.33 13.83
CA LYS A 107 12.53 -0.20 12.98
C LYS A 107 12.30 -1.67 12.60
N THR A 108 11.77 -2.47 13.53
CA THR A 108 11.57 -3.91 13.29
C THR A 108 10.36 -4.18 12.41
N TYR A 109 9.22 -3.53 12.66
CA TYR A 109 7.95 -3.88 12.01
C TYR A 109 7.58 -2.96 10.86
N VAL A 110 7.73 -1.64 11.01
CA VAL A 110 7.27 -0.68 10.00
C VAL A 110 8.04 -0.85 8.69
N THR A 111 9.35 -1.03 8.75
CA THR A 111 10.17 -1.24 7.55
C THR A 111 9.74 -2.49 6.79
N ARG A 112 9.48 -3.60 7.48
CA ARG A 112 9.04 -4.85 6.85
C ARG A 112 7.65 -4.74 6.22
N LEU A 113 6.75 -3.99 6.85
CA LEU A 113 5.43 -3.70 6.28
C LEU A 113 5.55 -2.80 5.04
N ALA A 114 6.31 -1.72 5.13
CA ALA A 114 6.46 -0.76 4.04
C ALA A 114 7.10 -1.38 2.78
N THR A 115 8.05 -2.29 2.96
CA THR A 115 8.75 -2.97 1.85
C THR A 115 8.01 -4.19 1.28
N GLY A 116 6.92 -4.61 1.90
CA GLY A 116 6.18 -5.80 1.48
C GLY A 116 6.83 -7.13 1.90
N GLU A 117 7.85 -7.10 2.73
CA GLU A 117 8.44 -8.31 3.33
C GLU A 117 7.44 -9.00 4.29
N ALA A 118 6.62 -8.20 4.95
CA ALA A 118 5.50 -8.67 5.75
C ALA A 118 4.23 -7.92 5.36
N VAL A 119 3.09 -8.59 5.48
CA VAL A 119 1.76 -8.01 5.25
C VAL A 119 0.98 -8.11 6.55
N ALA A 120 0.36 -7.01 6.96
CA ALA A 120 -0.52 -7.03 8.12
C ALA A 120 -1.86 -7.67 7.76
N GLY A 121 -2.38 -8.47 8.69
CA GLY A 121 -3.73 -9.04 8.64
C GLY A 121 -4.49 -8.72 9.91
N ALA A 122 -5.81 -8.69 9.82
CA ALA A 122 -6.65 -8.77 10.99
C ALA A 122 -6.73 -10.24 11.41
N PHE A 123 -6.42 -10.50 12.67
CA PHE A 123 -6.64 -11.81 13.27
C PHE A 123 -7.92 -11.74 14.09
N GLU A 124 -8.84 -12.63 13.83
CA GLU A 124 -10.01 -12.86 14.69
C GLU A 124 -9.59 -13.64 15.93
#